data_0fc38436cd1673ba6e4a70cf90e344eb
#
_entry.id   0fc38436cd1673ba6e4a70cf90e344eb
#
_cell.length_a   1.000
_cell.length_b   1.000
_cell.length_c   1.000
_cell.angle_alpha   90.00
_cell.angle_beta   90.00
_cell.angle_gamma   90.00
#
_symmetry.space_group_name_H-M   'P 1'
#
loop_
_entity.id
_entity.type
_entity.pdbx_description
1 polymer ?
#
loop_
_entity_poly.entity_id
_entity_poly.type
_entity_poly.pdbx_seq_one_letter_code
_entity_poly.pdbx_strand_id
1 'polypeptide(L)'
;MHVISRTAVLVLLSSMMLAAQQPAAKPALQPTTAAEAPTRDTSFIDVDGTAHVTRIVPVPEALSPEAKKSLSRVEPDQGPPQSLAQRRNGTDAWAVRAAAEWSQLCPNQLVNDKMAGVPVRIVTPEGMPEANRDKVLLNLHGGGFNSDSGSYTESIPIAGYTKIKVVAVLYRLAPEFPFPAAVDDSVAVYKELLKTYKPEHIVMYGTSAGAILTAEVAVKLKQLGLPQPAALGIFSGMGDAARPGDSIAMYALRGLSGHLDPPVPEHHNEYAGTTDLKDPVLSPIYADLHGMPPTLFVTSGRDLLLSGTVNLHRAYLHAGVNAELIVFDALTHAFWYDSKMPEAIEANHMMADFFVKQLGK
;
A
#
# COMPACT_ATOMS: atom_id res chain seq x y z
N MET A 1 -52.54 -35.83 76.15
CA MET A 1 -53.74 -35.88 75.31
C MET A 1 -53.81 -34.55 74.52
N HIS A 2 -53.27 -34.53 73.34
CA HIS A 2 -53.56 -33.51 72.37
C HIS A 2 -53.24 -34.10 70.95
N VAL A 3 -54.29 -34.23 70.22
CA VAL A 3 -54.32 -34.71 68.86
C VAL A 3 -53.82 -33.57 67.93
N ILE A 4 -52.78 -33.79 67.14
CA ILE A 4 -52.34 -32.84 66.10
C ILE A 4 -52.70 -33.43 64.74
N SER A 5 -53.67 -32.77 64.12
CA SER A 5 -54.09 -33.05 62.69
C SER A 5 -53.00 -32.71 61.73
N ARG A 6 -52.66 -33.62 60.85
CA ARG A 6 -51.76 -33.40 59.68
C ARG A 6 -52.63 -33.12 58.45
N THR A 7 -52.61 -31.84 58.02
CA THR A 7 -53.15 -31.43 56.75
C THR A 7 -52.12 -31.61 55.65
N ALA A 8 -52.38 -32.50 54.70
CA ALA A 8 -51.56 -32.69 53.54
C ALA A 8 -51.86 -31.57 52.51
N VAL A 9 -50.86 -30.81 52.16
CA VAL A 9 -50.92 -29.84 51.06
C VAL A 9 -50.39 -30.51 49.81
N LEU A 10 -51.29 -30.72 48.83
CA LEU A 10 -50.98 -31.26 47.50
C LEU A 10 -50.40 -30.09 46.63
N VAL A 11 -49.11 -30.14 46.34
CA VAL A 11 -48.49 -29.18 45.42
C VAL A 11 -48.55 -29.78 44.00
N LEU A 12 -49.39 -29.20 43.14
CA LEU A 12 -49.44 -29.50 41.72
C LEU A 12 -48.22 -28.82 41.05
N LEU A 13 -47.23 -29.61 40.64
CA LEU A 13 -46.14 -29.19 39.76
C LEU A 13 -46.67 -29.18 38.33
N SER A 14 -47.02 -28.01 37.79
CA SER A 14 -47.25 -27.80 36.38
C SER A 14 -45.90 -27.67 35.67
N SER A 15 -45.55 -28.74 34.94
CA SER A 15 -44.37 -28.77 34.05
C SER A 15 -44.61 -27.85 32.84
N MET A 16 -44.11 -26.62 32.90
CA MET A 16 -43.97 -25.80 31.71
C MET A 16 -42.82 -26.39 30.87
N MET A 17 -43.13 -27.10 29.82
CA MET A 17 -42.17 -27.39 28.74
C MET A 17 -41.77 -26.07 28.07
N LEU A 18 -40.58 -25.60 28.35
CA LEU A 18 -39.93 -24.51 27.64
C LEU A 18 -39.50 -25.10 26.28
N ALA A 19 -40.28 -24.89 25.23
CA ALA A 19 -39.87 -25.19 23.87
C ALA A 19 -38.70 -24.28 23.53
N ALA A 20 -37.50 -24.85 23.49
CA ALA A 20 -36.32 -24.15 22.96
C ALA A 20 -36.61 -23.84 21.50
N GLN A 21 -36.90 -22.59 21.19
CA GLN A 21 -36.89 -22.11 19.80
C GLN A 21 -35.46 -22.25 19.27
N GLN A 22 -35.26 -23.16 18.36
CA GLN A 22 -34.06 -23.19 17.55
C GLN A 22 -33.93 -21.86 16.81
N PRO A 23 -32.75 -21.19 16.82
CA PRO A 23 -32.56 -19.99 16.03
C PRO A 23 -32.83 -20.35 14.57
N ALA A 24 -33.72 -19.60 13.92
CA ALA A 24 -34.01 -19.75 12.51
C ALA A 24 -32.71 -19.76 11.72
N ALA A 25 -32.48 -20.83 10.96
CA ALA A 25 -31.34 -20.91 10.06
C ALA A 25 -31.36 -19.66 9.16
N LYS A 26 -30.28 -18.89 9.15
CA LYS A 26 -30.09 -17.80 8.18
C LYS A 26 -30.34 -18.40 6.80
N PRO A 27 -31.18 -17.76 5.96
CA PRO A 27 -31.36 -18.21 4.59
C PRO A 27 -29.97 -18.29 3.95
N ALA A 28 -29.63 -19.45 3.41
CA ALA A 28 -28.44 -19.61 2.59
C ALA A 28 -28.51 -18.52 1.50
N LEU A 29 -27.47 -17.68 1.43
CA LEU A 29 -27.31 -16.73 0.33
C LEU A 29 -27.37 -17.57 -0.95
N GLN A 30 -28.47 -17.49 -1.68
CA GLN A 30 -28.53 -18.00 -3.02
C GLN A 30 -27.44 -17.26 -3.79
N PRO A 31 -26.61 -17.94 -4.62
CA PRO A 31 -25.71 -17.24 -5.49
C PRO A 31 -26.57 -16.23 -6.25
N THR A 32 -26.28 -14.95 -6.08
CA THR A 32 -26.90 -13.88 -6.86
C THR A 32 -26.69 -14.29 -8.30
N THR A 33 -27.74 -14.70 -8.98
CA THR A 33 -27.76 -14.82 -10.44
C THR A 33 -27.15 -13.52 -10.93
N ALA A 34 -26.08 -13.62 -11.73
CA ALA A 34 -25.44 -12.47 -12.30
C ALA A 34 -26.55 -11.53 -12.74
N ALA A 35 -26.60 -10.32 -12.13
CA ALA A 35 -27.61 -9.35 -12.49
C ALA A 35 -27.51 -9.26 -14.03
N GLU A 36 -28.65 -9.37 -14.73
CA GLU A 36 -28.64 -9.25 -16.19
C GLU A 36 -27.86 -7.99 -16.53
N ALA A 37 -26.76 -8.18 -17.28
CA ALA A 37 -25.89 -7.09 -17.63
C ALA A 37 -26.75 -5.98 -18.26
N PRO A 38 -26.61 -4.71 -17.87
CA PRO A 38 -27.43 -3.65 -18.42
C PRO A 38 -27.28 -3.70 -19.95
N THR A 39 -28.38 -3.93 -20.63
CA THR A 39 -28.43 -4.05 -22.10
C THR A 39 -28.19 -2.69 -22.78
N ARG A 40 -28.09 -1.62 -22.00
CA ARG A 40 -27.93 -0.24 -22.46
C ARG A 40 -26.94 0.50 -21.56
N ASP A 41 -26.04 1.25 -22.18
CA ASP A 41 -25.21 2.25 -21.52
C ASP A 41 -26.11 3.36 -20.94
N THR A 42 -26.05 3.54 -19.61
CA THR A 42 -26.77 4.59 -18.88
C THR A 42 -25.87 5.71 -18.40
N SER A 43 -24.62 5.74 -18.87
CA SER A 43 -23.65 6.78 -18.50
C SER A 43 -24.07 8.13 -19.04
N PHE A 44 -23.88 9.18 -18.25
CA PHE A 44 -24.10 10.57 -18.61
C PHE A 44 -23.11 11.49 -17.90
N ILE A 45 -23.00 12.73 -18.37
CA ILE A 45 -22.13 13.76 -17.82
C ILE A 45 -22.98 14.97 -17.45
N ASP A 46 -22.83 15.47 -16.24
CA ASP A 46 -23.47 16.70 -15.77
C ASP A 46 -22.81 17.94 -16.37
N VAL A 47 -23.48 19.08 -16.24
CA VAL A 47 -23.00 20.37 -16.78
C VAL A 47 -21.68 20.84 -16.15
N ASP A 48 -21.36 20.37 -14.95
CA ASP A 48 -20.09 20.66 -14.25
C ASP A 48 -18.97 19.69 -14.62
N GLY A 49 -19.24 18.69 -15.47
CA GLY A 49 -18.30 17.66 -15.87
C GLY A 49 -18.32 16.41 -15.00
N THR A 50 -19.18 16.32 -13.99
CA THR A 50 -19.34 15.10 -13.19
C THR A 50 -19.84 13.95 -14.06
N ALA A 51 -19.13 12.84 -14.08
CA ALA A 51 -19.47 11.66 -14.86
C ALA A 51 -20.17 10.60 -13.98
N HIS A 52 -21.37 10.18 -14.42
CA HIS A 52 -22.09 9.03 -13.87
C HIS A 52 -21.86 7.85 -14.81
N VAL A 53 -21.10 6.85 -14.36
CA VAL A 53 -20.62 5.78 -15.24
C VAL A 53 -21.23 4.44 -14.86
N THR A 54 -21.93 3.82 -15.82
CA THR A 54 -22.35 2.41 -15.74
C THR A 54 -21.77 1.69 -16.95
N ARG A 55 -20.70 0.91 -16.73
CA ARG A 55 -19.95 0.21 -17.79
C ARG A 55 -19.61 -1.22 -17.35
N ILE A 56 -19.64 -2.12 -18.33
CA ILE A 56 -19.01 -3.44 -18.19
C ILE A 56 -17.57 -3.30 -18.67
N VAL A 57 -16.62 -3.53 -17.76
CA VAL A 57 -15.19 -3.46 -18.08
C VAL A 57 -14.63 -4.89 -18.03
N PRO A 58 -14.45 -5.55 -19.17
CA PRO A 58 -13.94 -6.92 -19.21
C PRO A 58 -12.50 -6.97 -18.69
N VAL A 59 -12.10 -8.16 -18.22
CA VAL A 59 -10.69 -8.42 -17.91
C VAL A 59 -9.93 -8.58 -19.22
N PRO A 60 -8.79 -7.86 -19.42
CA PRO A 60 -8.00 -7.97 -20.65
C PRO A 60 -7.52 -9.39 -20.92
N GLU A 61 -7.57 -9.80 -22.18
CA GLU A 61 -7.15 -11.15 -22.58
C GLU A 61 -5.65 -11.39 -22.45
N ALA A 62 -4.85 -10.34 -22.55
CA ALA A 62 -3.38 -10.39 -22.50
C ALA A 62 -2.81 -10.68 -21.10
N LEU A 63 -3.62 -10.55 -20.04
CA LEU A 63 -3.16 -10.82 -18.68
C LEU A 63 -2.94 -12.32 -18.43
N SER A 64 -1.99 -12.62 -17.54
CA SER A 64 -1.74 -13.99 -17.10
C SER A 64 -2.96 -14.63 -16.40
N PRO A 65 -3.04 -15.97 -16.32
CA PRO A 65 -4.08 -16.66 -15.55
C PRO A 65 -4.09 -16.22 -14.07
N GLU A 66 -2.93 -15.96 -13.50
CA GLU A 66 -2.74 -15.52 -12.10
C GLU A 66 -3.32 -14.12 -11.89
N ALA A 67 -3.03 -13.20 -12.80
CA ALA A 67 -3.59 -11.84 -12.78
C ALA A 67 -5.11 -11.87 -12.96
N LYS A 68 -5.63 -12.65 -13.91
CA LYS A 68 -7.08 -12.82 -14.11
C LYS A 68 -7.75 -13.39 -12.86
N LYS A 69 -7.13 -14.37 -12.20
CA LYS A 69 -7.62 -14.94 -10.94
C LYS A 69 -7.63 -13.91 -9.81
N SER A 70 -6.61 -13.07 -9.72
CA SER A 70 -6.54 -11.98 -8.74
C SER A 70 -7.65 -10.96 -8.95
N LEU A 71 -7.90 -10.55 -10.20
CA LEU A 71 -8.97 -9.60 -10.57
C LEU A 71 -10.38 -10.16 -10.39
N SER A 72 -10.57 -11.47 -10.50
CA SER A 72 -11.87 -12.14 -10.32
C SER A 72 -12.21 -12.40 -8.85
N ARG A 73 -11.32 -12.06 -7.93
CA ARG A 73 -11.51 -12.32 -6.50
C ARG A 73 -12.50 -11.31 -5.93
N VAL A 74 -13.74 -11.74 -5.73
CA VAL A 74 -14.72 -10.95 -4.99
C VAL A 74 -14.37 -11.01 -3.50
N GLU A 75 -14.19 -9.86 -2.87
CA GLU A 75 -14.03 -9.81 -1.42
C GLU A 75 -15.39 -10.15 -0.78
N PRO A 76 -15.41 -11.09 0.17
CA PRO A 76 -16.61 -11.31 0.97
C PRO A 76 -16.91 -10.05 1.78
N ASP A 77 -18.18 -9.82 2.07
CA ASP A 77 -18.62 -8.76 2.97
C ASP A 77 -17.78 -8.78 4.25
N GLN A 78 -17.04 -7.71 4.52
CA GLN A 78 -15.97 -7.73 5.53
C GLN A 78 -16.48 -7.77 6.97
N GLY A 79 -17.78 -7.85 7.17
CA GLY A 79 -18.35 -7.81 8.51
C GLY A 79 -18.13 -6.43 9.20
N PRO A 80 -18.18 -6.37 10.55
CA PRO A 80 -17.98 -5.09 11.25
C PRO A 80 -16.55 -4.56 11.05
N PRO A 81 -16.36 -3.23 11.02
CA PRO A 81 -15.05 -2.60 10.84
C PRO A 81 -14.02 -3.14 11.85
N GLN A 82 -12.87 -3.52 11.37
CA GLN A 82 -11.77 -3.99 12.20
C GLN A 82 -11.10 -2.80 12.92
N SER A 83 -10.71 -3.01 14.18
CA SER A 83 -9.85 -2.05 14.89
C SER A 83 -8.49 -1.91 14.19
N LEU A 84 -7.82 -0.77 14.40
CA LEU A 84 -6.46 -0.55 13.87
C LEU A 84 -5.48 -1.67 14.27
N ALA A 85 -5.54 -2.12 15.53
CA ALA A 85 -4.69 -3.21 16.00
C ALA A 85 -4.96 -4.53 15.25
N GLN A 86 -6.23 -4.86 14.98
CA GLN A 86 -6.57 -6.05 14.19
C GLN A 86 -6.08 -5.93 12.75
N ARG A 87 -6.21 -4.77 12.12
CA ARG A 87 -5.68 -4.53 10.76
C ARG A 87 -4.16 -4.68 10.73
N ARG A 88 -3.42 -4.06 11.68
CA ARG A 88 -1.96 -4.20 11.79
C ARG A 88 -1.54 -5.66 11.95
N ASN A 89 -2.16 -6.39 12.87
CA ASN A 89 -1.87 -7.82 13.06
C ASN A 89 -2.14 -8.64 11.79
N GLY A 90 -3.20 -8.34 11.07
CA GLY A 90 -3.52 -8.97 9.79
C GLY A 90 -2.46 -8.68 8.71
N THR A 91 -2.04 -7.42 8.61
CA THR A 91 -0.97 -6.98 7.69
C THR A 91 0.36 -7.65 8.02
N ASP A 92 0.75 -7.67 9.29
CA ASP A 92 2.00 -8.30 9.73
C ASP A 92 2.02 -9.80 9.41
N ALA A 93 0.93 -10.51 9.72
CA ALA A 93 0.81 -11.92 9.42
C ALA A 93 0.84 -12.21 7.91
N TRP A 94 0.24 -11.35 7.08
CA TRP A 94 0.31 -11.43 5.64
C TRP A 94 1.73 -11.15 5.13
N ALA A 95 2.38 -10.09 5.61
CA ALA A 95 3.71 -9.70 5.19
C ALA A 95 4.76 -10.78 5.47
N VAL A 96 4.65 -11.46 6.63
CA VAL A 96 5.53 -12.60 6.96
C VAL A 96 5.34 -13.77 5.99
N ARG A 97 4.10 -14.09 5.60
CA ARG A 97 3.84 -15.16 4.60
C ARG A 97 4.39 -14.77 3.24
N ALA A 98 4.15 -13.55 2.80
CA ALA A 98 4.66 -13.04 1.53
C ALA A 98 6.21 -13.00 1.51
N ALA A 99 6.84 -12.64 2.63
CA ALA A 99 8.28 -12.70 2.80
C ALA A 99 8.85 -14.11 2.57
N ALA A 100 8.18 -15.13 3.12
CA ALA A 100 8.59 -16.52 2.93
C ALA A 100 8.49 -16.95 1.45
N GLU A 101 7.43 -16.54 0.74
CA GLU A 101 7.26 -16.80 -0.69
C GLU A 101 8.33 -16.08 -1.53
N TRP A 102 8.54 -14.78 -1.31
CA TRP A 102 9.57 -14.02 -2.01
C TRP A 102 10.98 -14.54 -1.75
N SER A 103 11.29 -15.01 -0.51
CA SER A 103 12.60 -15.55 -0.17
C SER A 103 12.91 -16.86 -0.88
N GLN A 104 11.90 -17.59 -1.36
CA GLN A 104 12.12 -18.77 -2.24
C GLN A 104 12.62 -18.36 -3.62
N LEU A 105 12.15 -17.24 -4.16
CA LEU A 105 12.57 -16.70 -5.45
C LEU A 105 13.85 -15.86 -5.34
N CYS A 106 14.00 -15.15 -4.24
CA CYS A 106 15.06 -14.20 -3.96
C CYS A 106 15.74 -14.54 -2.63
N PRO A 107 16.61 -15.55 -2.57
CA PRO A 107 17.31 -15.95 -1.35
C PRO A 107 18.06 -14.77 -0.73
N ASN A 108 17.92 -14.60 0.58
CA ASN A 108 18.41 -13.42 1.28
C ASN A 108 18.65 -13.69 2.77
N GLN A 109 19.38 -12.80 3.42
CA GLN A 109 19.51 -12.71 4.88
C GLN A 109 18.75 -11.48 5.37
N LEU A 110 17.90 -11.68 6.38
CA LEU A 110 17.12 -10.63 7.03
C LEU A 110 17.69 -10.34 8.42
N VAL A 111 17.93 -9.05 8.69
CA VAL A 111 18.39 -8.59 10.01
C VAL A 111 17.56 -7.37 10.42
N ASN A 112 17.05 -7.37 11.64
CA ASN A 112 16.46 -6.16 12.24
C ASN A 112 17.55 -5.44 13.05
N ASP A 113 17.68 -4.13 12.87
CA ASP A 113 18.69 -3.28 13.48
C ASP A 113 18.11 -1.89 13.77
N LYS A 114 18.94 -0.96 14.19
CA LYS A 114 18.61 0.46 14.35
C LYS A 114 19.64 1.35 13.67
N MET A 115 19.19 2.37 12.96
CA MET A 115 20.01 3.43 12.39
C MET A 115 19.55 4.78 12.92
N ALA A 116 20.43 5.57 13.48
CA ALA A 116 20.10 6.84 14.15
C ALA A 116 18.95 6.73 15.18
N GLY A 117 18.83 5.57 15.85
CA GLY A 117 17.75 5.28 16.80
C GLY A 117 16.44 4.77 16.18
N VAL A 118 16.29 4.85 14.86
CA VAL A 118 15.11 4.38 14.12
C VAL A 118 15.27 2.87 13.83
N PRO A 119 14.25 2.04 14.10
CA PRO A 119 14.28 0.64 13.71
C PRO A 119 14.35 0.50 12.19
N VAL A 120 15.16 -0.45 11.72
CA VAL A 120 15.31 -0.77 10.29
C VAL A 120 15.31 -2.28 10.08
N ARG A 121 14.90 -2.69 8.89
CA ARG A 121 15.04 -4.07 8.40
C ARG A 121 16.05 -4.08 7.27
N ILE A 122 17.11 -4.86 7.42
CA ILE A 122 18.18 -4.99 6.44
C ILE A 122 17.99 -6.30 5.70
N VAL A 123 17.86 -6.20 4.37
CA VAL A 123 17.77 -7.34 3.45
C VAL A 123 19.06 -7.42 2.66
N THR A 124 19.86 -8.46 2.90
CA THR A 124 21.08 -8.70 2.13
C THR A 124 20.85 -9.87 1.18
N PRO A 125 20.90 -9.68 -0.15
CA PRO A 125 20.67 -10.76 -1.10
C PRO A 125 21.83 -11.75 -1.08
N GLU A 126 21.53 -13.04 -1.28
CA GLU A 126 22.57 -14.03 -1.52
C GLU A 126 23.30 -13.77 -2.83
N GLY A 127 24.61 -14.00 -2.82
CA GLY A 127 25.45 -13.80 -4.00
C GLY A 127 25.65 -12.33 -4.39
N MET A 128 25.57 -11.39 -3.41
CA MET A 128 25.87 -9.97 -3.65
C MET A 128 27.33 -9.81 -4.13
N PRO A 129 27.55 -9.24 -5.35
CA PRO A 129 28.88 -9.00 -5.86
C PRO A 129 29.66 -7.97 -5.03
N GLU A 130 30.99 -8.06 -5.02
CA GLU A 130 31.85 -7.08 -4.34
C GLU A 130 31.59 -5.65 -4.83
N ALA A 131 31.38 -5.47 -6.15
CA ALA A 131 31.07 -4.18 -6.79
C ALA A 131 29.74 -3.54 -6.33
N ASN A 132 28.94 -4.24 -5.54
CA ASN A 132 27.68 -3.71 -5.01
C ASN A 132 27.75 -3.41 -3.50
N ARG A 133 28.88 -3.64 -2.84
CA ARG A 133 29.02 -3.44 -1.40
C ARG A 133 29.02 -1.98 -0.97
N ASP A 134 29.41 -1.09 -1.86
CA ASP A 134 29.40 0.35 -1.65
C ASP A 134 28.07 1.02 -2.07
N LYS A 135 27.06 0.21 -2.42
CA LYS A 135 25.72 0.65 -2.84
C LYS A 135 24.66 0.19 -1.82
N VAL A 136 23.61 0.98 -1.70
CA VAL A 136 22.47 0.67 -0.83
C VAL A 136 21.16 1.21 -1.40
N LEU A 137 20.09 0.45 -1.20
CA LEU A 137 18.73 0.90 -1.52
C LEU A 137 17.99 1.19 -0.21
N LEU A 138 17.40 2.37 -0.08
CA LEU A 138 16.60 2.78 1.06
C LEU A 138 15.13 2.60 0.72
N ASN A 139 14.46 1.65 1.36
CA ASN A 139 13.04 1.41 1.21
C ASN A 139 12.24 2.17 2.27
N LEU A 140 11.21 2.86 1.82
CA LEU A 140 10.17 3.46 2.63
C LEU A 140 8.89 2.65 2.35
N HIS A 141 8.47 1.85 3.31
CA HIS A 141 7.43 0.84 3.06
C HIS A 141 6.02 1.40 2.89
N GLY A 142 5.16 0.68 2.16
CA GLY A 142 3.73 0.94 2.06
C GLY A 142 2.96 0.55 3.32
N GLY A 143 1.64 0.79 3.28
CA GLY A 143 0.72 0.43 4.37
C GLY A 143 -0.08 1.59 4.92
N GLY A 144 -0.40 2.61 4.10
CA GLY A 144 -1.29 3.71 4.45
C GLY A 144 -0.80 4.57 5.63
N PHE A 145 0.50 4.61 5.89
CA PHE A 145 1.14 5.23 7.05
C PHE A 145 0.72 4.65 8.41
N ASN A 146 -0.14 3.66 8.46
CA ASN A 146 -0.66 3.08 9.70
C ASN A 146 -0.30 1.60 9.93
N SER A 147 0.37 0.96 8.96
CA SER A 147 0.85 -0.42 9.03
C SER A 147 2.10 -0.62 8.16
N ASP A 148 2.81 -1.73 8.34
CA ASP A 148 3.95 -2.13 7.50
C ASP A 148 3.53 -3.24 6.52
N SER A 149 3.19 -2.88 5.30
CA SER A 149 2.89 -3.86 4.24
C SER A 149 4.07 -4.12 3.31
N GLY A 150 5.11 -3.27 3.35
CA GLY A 150 6.12 -3.21 2.30
C GLY A 150 7.55 -3.58 2.71
N SER A 151 7.93 -3.45 3.98
CA SER A 151 9.33 -3.65 4.36
C SER A 151 9.91 -5.04 4.03
N TYR A 152 9.06 -6.04 3.83
CA TYR A 152 9.45 -7.33 3.27
C TYR A 152 9.18 -7.42 1.77
N THR A 153 7.92 -7.16 1.37
CA THR A 153 7.41 -7.41 0.02
C THR A 153 8.00 -6.49 -1.04
N GLU A 154 8.48 -5.33 -0.65
CA GLU A 154 9.22 -4.40 -1.52
C GLU A 154 10.73 -4.65 -1.46
N SER A 155 11.27 -5.03 -0.30
CA SER A 155 12.71 -5.11 -0.10
C SER A 155 13.31 -6.41 -0.62
N ILE A 156 12.64 -7.56 -0.42
CA ILE A 156 13.18 -8.87 -0.79
C ILE A 156 13.34 -9.00 -2.31
N PRO A 157 12.30 -8.75 -3.15
CA PRO A 157 12.45 -8.87 -4.60
C PRO A 157 13.45 -7.86 -5.15
N ILE A 158 13.41 -6.61 -4.71
CA ILE A 158 14.34 -5.58 -5.18
C ILE A 158 15.79 -5.92 -4.79
N ALA A 159 16.05 -6.37 -3.56
CA ALA A 159 17.38 -6.85 -3.19
C ALA A 159 17.82 -8.04 -4.05
N GLY A 160 16.93 -8.99 -4.28
CA GLY A 160 17.22 -10.20 -5.07
C GLY A 160 17.58 -9.90 -6.51
N TYR A 161 16.83 -9.01 -7.18
CA TYR A 161 17.03 -8.68 -8.60
C TYR A 161 18.17 -7.68 -8.82
N THR A 162 18.35 -6.69 -7.93
CA THR A 162 19.47 -5.75 -8.04
C THR A 162 20.80 -6.33 -7.56
N LYS A 163 20.76 -7.37 -6.72
CA LYS A 163 21.92 -7.87 -5.95
C LYS A 163 22.58 -6.76 -5.11
N ILE A 164 21.77 -5.84 -4.58
CA ILE A 164 22.19 -4.75 -3.70
C ILE A 164 21.42 -4.86 -2.37
N LYS A 165 22.08 -4.52 -1.27
CA LYS A 165 21.48 -4.46 0.05
C LYS A 165 20.34 -3.44 0.10
N VAL A 166 19.23 -3.81 0.72
CA VAL A 166 18.12 -2.90 1.01
C VAL A 166 18.05 -2.64 2.51
N VAL A 167 17.87 -1.40 2.88
CA VAL A 167 17.54 -0.94 4.24
C VAL A 167 16.11 -0.41 4.22
N ALA A 168 15.17 -1.12 4.82
CA ALA A 168 13.79 -0.67 4.98
C ALA A 168 13.64 0.08 6.30
N VAL A 169 13.15 1.30 6.24
CA VAL A 169 12.90 2.13 7.43
C VAL A 169 11.58 1.72 8.06
N LEU A 170 11.59 1.27 9.30
CA LEU A 170 10.39 0.99 10.08
C LEU A 170 9.97 2.28 10.82
N TYR A 171 9.53 3.25 10.04
CA TYR A 171 9.20 4.59 10.52
C TYR A 171 7.99 4.60 11.45
N ARG A 172 7.87 5.61 12.29
CA ARG A 172 6.74 5.80 13.22
C ARG A 172 5.44 5.98 12.45
N LEU A 173 4.40 5.27 12.89
CA LEU A 173 3.11 5.15 12.20
C LEU A 173 2.06 6.09 12.78
N ALA A 174 1.17 6.56 11.91
CA ALA A 174 -0.06 7.24 12.29
C ALA A 174 -1.12 6.23 12.78
N PRO A 175 -2.11 6.65 13.57
CA PRO A 175 -2.33 8.01 14.07
C PRO A 175 -1.47 8.41 15.26
N GLU A 176 -0.72 7.47 15.87
CA GLU A 176 0.06 7.74 17.07
C GLU A 176 1.17 8.77 16.81
N PHE A 177 1.72 8.75 15.61
CA PHE A 177 2.77 9.67 15.16
C PHE A 177 2.45 10.21 13.77
N PRO A 178 1.62 11.26 13.67
CA PRO A 178 1.29 11.88 12.39
C PRO A 178 2.51 12.58 11.75
N PHE A 179 2.32 13.12 10.56
CA PHE A 179 3.30 13.97 9.89
C PHE A 179 3.84 15.07 10.84
N PRO A 180 5.15 15.32 10.86
CA PRO A 180 6.18 14.80 9.94
C PRO A 180 6.97 13.58 10.49
N ALA A 181 6.48 12.81 11.47
CA ALA A 181 7.26 11.80 12.18
C ALA A 181 7.94 10.78 11.24
N ALA A 182 7.22 10.27 10.21
CA ALA A 182 7.77 9.33 9.24
C ALA A 182 8.86 9.97 8.36
N VAL A 183 8.70 11.24 8.00
CA VAL A 183 9.70 12.02 7.26
C VAL A 183 10.97 12.19 8.09
N ASP A 184 10.82 12.56 9.36
CA ASP A 184 11.95 12.79 10.26
C ASP A 184 12.77 11.52 10.49
N ASP A 185 12.09 10.39 10.70
CA ASP A 185 12.73 9.08 10.85
C ASP A 185 13.49 8.69 9.58
N SER A 186 12.88 8.87 8.42
CA SER A 186 13.49 8.54 7.12
C SER A 186 14.70 9.41 6.82
N VAL A 187 14.62 10.72 7.11
CA VAL A 187 15.75 11.64 6.98
C VAL A 187 16.88 11.29 7.95
N ALA A 188 16.55 10.87 9.17
CA ALA A 188 17.56 10.43 10.14
C ALA A 188 18.34 9.20 9.64
N VAL A 189 17.63 8.20 9.11
CA VAL A 189 18.27 7.00 8.52
C VAL A 189 19.07 7.38 7.28
N TYR A 190 18.56 8.23 6.39
CA TYR A 190 19.30 8.69 5.22
C TYR A 190 20.62 9.39 5.60
N LYS A 191 20.60 10.28 6.60
CA LYS A 191 21.83 10.91 7.14
C LYS A 191 22.82 9.89 7.70
N GLU A 192 22.33 8.82 8.31
CA GLU A 192 23.21 7.75 8.82
C GLU A 192 23.86 6.98 7.67
N LEU A 193 23.10 6.70 6.60
CA LEU A 193 23.63 6.07 5.40
C LEU A 193 24.71 6.92 4.72
N LEU A 194 24.57 8.25 4.70
CA LEU A 194 25.57 9.16 4.12
C LEU A 194 26.93 9.13 4.83
N LYS A 195 27.04 8.56 6.03
CA LYS A 195 28.32 8.35 6.70
C LYS A 195 29.12 7.19 6.09
N THR A 196 28.45 6.29 5.37
CA THR A 196 29.04 5.07 4.82
C THR A 196 28.99 5.05 3.28
N TYR A 197 27.90 5.57 2.72
CA TYR A 197 27.64 5.52 1.28
C TYR A 197 27.67 6.93 0.69
N LYS A 198 28.21 7.05 -0.52
CA LYS A 198 28.09 8.29 -1.27
C LYS A 198 26.65 8.49 -1.75
N PRO A 199 26.15 9.73 -1.90
CA PRO A 199 24.78 9.99 -2.35
C PRO A 199 24.44 9.31 -3.68
N GLU A 200 25.41 9.31 -4.63
CA GLU A 200 25.30 8.65 -5.94
C GLU A 200 25.25 7.12 -5.87
N HIS A 201 25.48 6.53 -4.70
CA HIS A 201 25.36 5.09 -4.42
C HIS A 201 24.13 4.73 -3.59
N ILE A 202 23.24 5.68 -3.36
CA ILE A 202 21.97 5.49 -2.64
C ILE A 202 20.82 5.67 -3.61
N VAL A 203 19.87 4.73 -3.64
CA VAL A 203 18.55 4.91 -4.25
C VAL A 203 17.51 4.89 -3.14
N MET A 204 16.48 5.73 -3.25
CA MET A 204 15.36 5.73 -2.31
C MET A 204 14.06 5.40 -3.04
N TYR A 205 13.24 4.51 -2.47
CA TYR A 205 12.01 4.08 -3.13
C TYR A 205 10.96 3.58 -2.15
N GLY A 206 9.72 3.53 -2.63
CA GLY A 206 8.61 2.94 -1.88
C GLY A 206 7.35 2.79 -2.70
N THR A 207 6.38 2.08 -2.13
CA THR A 207 5.06 1.83 -2.71
C THR A 207 3.98 2.50 -1.86
N SER A 208 2.90 3.01 -2.48
CA SER A 208 1.73 3.52 -1.75
C SER A 208 2.11 4.68 -0.80
N ALA A 209 1.83 4.55 0.49
CA ALA A 209 2.31 5.48 1.52
C ALA A 209 3.83 5.68 1.46
N GLY A 210 4.60 4.61 1.19
CA GLY A 210 6.05 4.70 1.03
C GLY A 210 6.48 5.47 -0.21
N ALA A 211 5.72 5.43 -1.29
CA ALA A 211 5.96 6.24 -2.48
C ALA A 211 5.70 7.73 -2.21
N ILE A 212 4.64 8.04 -1.46
CA ILE A 212 4.34 9.41 -0.99
C ILE A 212 5.50 9.89 -0.12
N LEU A 213 5.89 9.08 0.88
CA LEU A 213 7.00 9.38 1.79
C LEU A 213 8.33 9.55 1.04
N THR A 214 8.58 8.80 -0.04
CA THR A 214 9.77 8.95 -0.88
C THR A 214 9.85 10.36 -1.49
N ALA A 215 8.74 10.86 -2.02
CA ALA A 215 8.67 12.21 -2.56
C ALA A 215 8.78 13.28 -1.45
N GLU A 216 8.11 13.07 -0.31
CA GLU A 216 8.19 13.95 0.87
C GLU A 216 9.62 14.07 1.40
N VAL A 217 10.31 12.93 1.56
CA VAL A 217 11.71 12.90 2.02
C VAL A 217 12.63 13.59 1.03
N ALA A 218 12.48 13.37 -0.28
CA ALA A 218 13.28 14.04 -1.29
C ALA A 218 13.13 15.58 -1.23
N VAL A 219 11.89 16.08 -1.07
CA VAL A 219 11.64 17.52 -0.84
C VAL A 219 12.28 17.99 0.46
N LYS A 220 12.16 17.22 1.55
CA LYS A 220 12.76 17.56 2.84
C LYS A 220 14.27 17.60 2.78
N LEU A 221 14.91 16.66 2.09
CA LEU A 221 16.37 16.67 1.87
C LEU A 221 16.81 17.95 1.16
N LYS A 222 16.07 18.35 0.11
CA LYS A 222 16.34 19.61 -0.61
C LYS A 222 16.22 20.83 0.30
N GLN A 223 15.16 20.91 1.11
CA GLN A 223 14.98 21.99 2.08
C GLN A 223 16.12 22.09 3.11
N LEU A 224 16.67 20.94 3.50
CA LEU A 224 17.77 20.85 4.45
C LEU A 224 19.15 21.07 3.81
N GLY A 225 19.23 21.25 2.48
CA GLY A 225 20.50 21.36 1.76
C GLY A 225 21.32 20.06 1.79
N LEU A 226 20.68 18.93 2.00
CA LEU A 226 21.32 17.61 1.98
C LEU A 226 21.43 17.09 0.54
N PRO A 227 22.48 16.30 0.24
CA PRO A 227 22.61 15.70 -1.09
C PRO A 227 21.44 14.75 -1.37
N GLN A 228 20.98 14.76 -2.61
CA GLN A 228 19.94 13.87 -3.08
C GLN A 228 20.51 12.47 -3.40
N PRO A 229 19.70 11.39 -3.32
CA PRO A 229 20.12 10.07 -3.77
C PRO A 229 20.30 10.03 -5.30
N ALA A 230 20.94 8.97 -5.81
CA ALA A 230 21.14 8.73 -7.23
C ALA A 230 19.85 8.67 -8.04
N ALA A 231 18.79 8.12 -7.45
CA ALA A 231 17.48 7.99 -8.07
C ALA A 231 16.37 7.80 -7.04
N LEU A 232 15.12 8.01 -7.48
CA LEU A 232 13.91 7.72 -6.74
C LEU A 232 13.05 6.65 -7.45
N GLY A 233 12.35 5.84 -6.65
CA GLY A 233 11.27 4.97 -7.10
C GLY A 233 9.96 5.34 -6.42
N ILE A 234 8.96 5.78 -7.18
CA ILE A 234 7.66 6.21 -6.68
C ILE A 234 6.59 5.30 -7.28
N PHE A 235 6.19 4.26 -6.53
CA PHE A 235 5.34 3.20 -7.02
C PHE A 235 3.93 3.30 -6.44
N SER A 236 2.94 3.63 -7.27
CA SER A 236 1.56 3.91 -6.84
C SER A 236 1.49 4.93 -5.70
N GLY A 237 2.06 6.11 -5.93
CA GLY A 237 2.07 7.22 -4.97
C GLY A 237 1.21 8.41 -5.43
N MET A 238 1.17 9.44 -4.63
CA MET A 238 0.61 10.74 -4.99
C MET A 238 1.45 11.86 -4.39
N GLY A 239 1.30 13.06 -4.93
CA GLY A 239 2.01 14.25 -4.44
C GLY A 239 1.10 15.37 -3.99
N ASP A 240 -0.21 15.16 -3.90
CA ASP A 240 -1.22 16.16 -3.51
C ASP A 240 -2.22 15.52 -2.53
N ALA A 241 -2.03 15.75 -1.25
CA ALA A 241 -2.92 15.27 -0.20
C ALA A 241 -4.29 15.98 -0.22
N ALA A 242 -4.36 17.18 -0.82
CA ALA A 242 -5.60 17.95 -0.94
C ALA A 242 -6.46 17.52 -2.14
N ARG A 243 -5.83 16.94 -3.19
CA ARG A 243 -6.49 16.60 -4.47
C ARG A 243 -5.96 15.28 -5.02
N PRO A 244 -6.43 14.14 -4.50
CA PRO A 244 -5.90 12.83 -4.90
C PRO A 244 -6.22 12.41 -6.34
N GLY A 245 -7.23 13.03 -6.97
CA GLY A 245 -7.59 12.80 -8.38
C GLY A 245 -8.70 11.76 -8.58
N ASP A 246 -9.13 11.56 -9.84
CA ASP A 246 -10.33 10.80 -10.23
C ASP A 246 -10.27 9.32 -9.84
N SER A 247 -9.11 8.69 -9.96
CA SER A 247 -8.98 7.25 -9.78
C SER A 247 -9.34 6.80 -8.35
N ILE A 248 -9.18 7.68 -7.36
CA ILE A 248 -9.57 7.37 -5.98
C ILE A 248 -11.10 7.25 -5.82
N ALA A 249 -11.85 7.97 -6.64
CA ALA A 249 -13.31 7.88 -6.68
C ALA A 249 -13.79 6.68 -7.51
N MET A 250 -12.95 6.17 -8.42
CA MET A 250 -13.29 5.05 -9.30
C MET A 250 -12.91 3.68 -8.73
N TYR A 251 -11.82 3.60 -7.99
CA TYR A 251 -11.23 2.34 -7.59
C TYR A 251 -11.03 2.26 -6.08
N ALA A 252 -11.27 1.06 -5.52
CA ALA A 252 -10.83 0.70 -4.18
C ALA A 252 -9.39 0.16 -4.22
N LEU A 253 -8.84 -0.17 -3.07
CA LEU A 253 -7.48 -0.74 -2.93
C LEU A 253 -7.26 -1.99 -3.82
N ARG A 254 -8.31 -2.78 -4.03
CA ARG A 254 -8.30 -3.97 -4.90
C ARG A 254 -9.00 -3.74 -6.25
N GLY A 255 -9.01 -2.51 -6.72
CA GLY A 255 -9.68 -2.12 -7.95
C GLY A 255 -11.20 -2.32 -7.84
N LEU A 256 -11.80 -2.89 -8.90
CA LEU A 256 -13.24 -3.17 -8.94
C LEU A 256 -13.60 -4.54 -8.36
N SER A 257 -12.71 -5.22 -7.68
CA SER A 257 -12.92 -6.59 -7.16
C SER A 257 -13.75 -6.66 -5.88
N GLY A 258 -14.26 -5.56 -5.39
CA GLY A 258 -15.04 -5.48 -4.15
C GLY A 258 -16.06 -4.34 -4.17
N HIS A 259 -16.59 -4.03 -2.99
CA HIS A 259 -17.41 -2.84 -2.84
C HIS A 259 -16.54 -1.60 -3.02
N LEU A 260 -16.99 -0.68 -3.87
CA LEU A 260 -16.48 0.68 -3.84
C LEU A 260 -17.03 1.30 -2.56
N ASP A 261 -16.15 1.57 -1.60
CA ASP A 261 -16.56 2.32 -0.43
C ASP A 261 -17.08 3.68 -0.91
N PRO A 262 -18.23 4.15 -0.39
CA PRO A 262 -18.70 5.48 -0.73
C PRO A 262 -17.59 6.48 -0.37
N PRO A 263 -17.36 7.51 -1.21
CA PRO A 263 -16.37 8.55 -0.90
C PRO A 263 -16.71 9.11 0.49
N VAL A 264 -15.76 8.98 1.42
CA VAL A 264 -15.93 9.53 2.76
C VAL A 264 -15.81 11.03 2.64
N PRO A 265 -16.87 11.81 2.97
CA PRO A 265 -16.92 13.25 2.72
C PRO A 265 -15.83 14.05 3.43
N GLU A 266 -15.28 13.52 4.51
CA GLU A 266 -14.23 14.15 5.30
C GLU A 266 -13.26 13.04 5.75
N HIS A 267 -12.26 12.76 4.94
CA HIS A 267 -11.12 12.01 5.45
C HIS A 267 -10.38 12.90 6.44
N HIS A 268 -10.51 12.61 7.73
CA HIS A 268 -9.43 12.91 8.63
C HIS A 268 -8.23 12.11 8.13
N ASN A 269 -7.34 12.79 7.41
CA ASN A 269 -6.08 12.19 7.02
C ASN A 269 -5.26 12.03 8.29
N GLU A 270 -5.37 10.86 8.94
CA GLU A 270 -4.70 10.56 10.20
C GLU A 270 -3.19 10.80 10.10
N TYR A 271 -2.62 10.62 8.89
CA TYR A 271 -1.22 10.91 8.65
C TYR A 271 -0.92 12.41 8.63
N ALA A 272 -1.72 13.21 7.94
CA ALA A 272 -1.50 14.67 7.87
C ALA A 272 -1.69 15.35 9.24
N GLY A 273 -2.51 14.77 10.12
CA GLY A 273 -2.87 15.38 11.40
C GLY A 273 -3.51 16.75 11.21
N THR A 274 -2.92 17.78 11.80
CA THR A 274 -3.38 19.17 11.68
C THR A 274 -2.61 20.01 10.65
N THR A 275 -1.71 19.38 9.90
CA THR A 275 -0.88 20.05 8.89
C THR A 275 -1.71 20.49 7.70
N ASP A 276 -1.44 21.66 7.15
CA ASP A 276 -2.06 22.11 5.90
C ASP A 276 -1.78 21.08 4.79
N LEU A 277 -2.84 20.58 4.17
CA LEU A 277 -2.73 19.58 3.09
C LEU A 277 -1.93 20.09 1.87
N LYS A 278 -1.64 21.40 1.80
CA LYS A 278 -0.78 22.01 0.77
C LYS A 278 0.63 22.30 1.28
N ASP A 279 1.00 21.87 2.49
CA ASP A 279 2.39 21.92 2.93
C ASP A 279 3.29 21.27 1.87
N PRO A 280 4.35 21.92 1.39
CA PRO A 280 5.15 21.43 0.27
C PRO A 280 5.94 20.15 0.55
N VAL A 281 6.13 19.77 1.83
CA VAL A 281 6.70 18.46 2.17
C VAL A 281 5.62 17.40 2.15
N LEU A 282 4.49 17.64 2.80
CA LEU A 282 3.33 16.72 2.83
C LEU A 282 2.74 16.49 1.43
N SER A 283 2.75 17.52 0.59
CA SER A 283 2.24 17.51 -0.78
C SER A 283 3.30 18.03 -1.75
N PRO A 284 4.24 17.17 -2.17
CA PRO A 284 5.38 17.52 -3.01
C PRO A 284 5.06 18.26 -4.30
N ILE A 285 3.85 18.15 -4.83
CA ILE A 285 3.42 18.90 -6.03
C ILE A 285 3.47 20.42 -5.85
N TYR A 286 3.41 20.90 -4.60
CA TYR A 286 3.52 22.33 -4.26
C TYR A 286 4.96 22.78 -3.95
N ALA A 287 5.92 21.85 -3.99
CA ALA A 287 7.33 22.13 -3.77
C ALA A 287 8.05 22.59 -5.05
N ASP A 288 9.23 23.14 -4.90
CA ASP A 288 10.17 23.30 -6.01
C ASP A 288 10.84 21.95 -6.32
N LEU A 289 10.43 21.32 -7.42
CA LEU A 289 10.91 20.01 -7.86
C LEU A 289 12.13 20.09 -8.81
N HIS A 290 12.63 21.26 -9.16
CA HIS A 290 13.83 21.38 -9.98
C HIS A 290 15.03 20.71 -9.30
N GLY A 291 15.81 19.95 -10.08
CA GLY A 291 16.97 19.23 -9.56
C GLY A 291 16.68 18.00 -8.72
N MET A 292 15.44 17.52 -8.70
CA MET A 292 15.14 16.21 -8.14
C MET A 292 15.85 15.09 -8.91
N PRO A 293 16.20 13.97 -8.27
CA PRO A 293 16.89 12.85 -8.92
C PRO A 293 16.07 12.25 -10.07
N PRO A 294 16.72 11.52 -11.00
CA PRO A 294 16.03 10.66 -11.94
C PRO A 294 15.03 9.76 -11.20
N THR A 295 13.79 9.71 -11.67
CA THR A 295 12.70 9.06 -10.95
C THR A 295 11.93 8.10 -11.83
N LEU A 296 11.69 6.88 -11.35
CA LEU A 296 10.76 5.93 -11.94
C LEU A 296 9.43 5.95 -11.20
N PHE A 297 8.37 6.16 -11.96
CA PHE A 297 6.98 5.99 -11.51
C PHE A 297 6.43 4.69 -12.07
N VAL A 298 5.76 3.88 -11.22
CA VAL A 298 5.06 2.67 -11.65
C VAL A 298 3.65 2.68 -11.06
N THR A 299 2.64 2.38 -11.87
CA THR A 299 1.24 2.26 -11.44
C THR A 299 0.49 1.30 -12.37
N SER A 300 -0.82 1.22 -12.23
CA SER A 300 -1.65 0.34 -13.06
C SER A 300 -3.03 0.93 -13.34
N GLY A 301 -3.72 0.35 -14.32
CA GLY A 301 -4.97 0.89 -14.87
C GLY A 301 -6.16 0.85 -13.91
N ARG A 302 -6.14 0.00 -12.87
CA ARG A 302 -7.19 -0.05 -11.83
C ARG A 302 -6.64 0.30 -10.44
N ASP A 303 -5.60 1.11 -10.41
CA ASP A 303 -5.01 1.60 -9.16
C ASP A 303 -5.73 2.86 -8.67
N LEU A 304 -6.15 2.86 -7.40
CA LEU A 304 -6.79 4.03 -6.79
C LEU A 304 -5.88 5.27 -6.78
N LEU A 305 -4.55 5.10 -6.81
CA LEU A 305 -3.58 6.21 -6.85
C LEU A 305 -3.05 6.52 -8.25
N LEU A 306 -3.64 5.95 -9.32
CA LEU A 306 -3.22 6.21 -10.70
C LEU A 306 -3.18 7.72 -11.00
N SER A 307 -4.26 8.46 -10.72
CA SER A 307 -4.32 9.91 -10.98
C SER A 307 -3.26 10.67 -10.18
N GLY A 308 -3.06 10.31 -8.91
CA GLY A 308 -2.05 10.92 -8.06
C GLY A 308 -0.63 10.70 -8.58
N THR A 309 -0.33 9.47 -9.01
CA THR A 309 0.95 9.09 -9.62
C THR A 309 1.22 9.88 -10.91
N VAL A 310 0.24 9.92 -11.81
CA VAL A 310 0.35 10.64 -13.10
C VAL A 310 0.52 12.16 -12.89
N ASN A 311 -0.20 12.74 -11.93
CA ASN A 311 -0.09 14.17 -11.64
C ASN A 311 1.28 14.52 -11.06
N LEU A 312 1.82 13.70 -10.16
CA LEU A 312 3.15 13.92 -9.61
C LEU A 312 4.23 13.71 -10.69
N HIS A 313 4.12 12.67 -11.51
CA HIS A 313 5.01 12.44 -12.66
C HIS A 313 5.06 13.66 -13.59
N ARG A 314 3.90 14.22 -13.96
CA ARG A 314 3.82 15.43 -14.78
C ARG A 314 4.49 16.63 -14.10
N ALA A 315 4.33 16.79 -12.79
CA ALA A 315 5.00 17.86 -12.05
C ALA A 315 6.53 17.71 -12.11
N TYR A 316 7.05 16.49 -12.02
CA TYR A 316 8.48 16.21 -12.20
C TYR A 316 8.95 16.57 -13.63
N LEU A 317 8.19 16.18 -14.66
CA LEU A 317 8.51 16.56 -16.05
C LEU A 317 8.51 18.09 -16.25
N HIS A 318 7.54 18.81 -15.69
CA HIS A 318 7.49 20.26 -15.77
C HIS A 318 8.67 20.93 -15.06
N ALA A 319 9.23 20.31 -14.03
CA ALA A 319 10.46 20.74 -13.35
C ALA A 319 11.74 20.30 -14.08
N GLY A 320 11.66 19.70 -15.28
CA GLY A 320 12.81 19.26 -16.05
C GLY A 320 13.53 18.02 -15.50
N VAL A 321 12.87 17.26 -14.62
CA VAL A 321 13.42 16.03 -14.05
C VAL A 321 13.32 14.89 -15.08
N ASN A 322 14.35 14.06 -15.16
CA ASN A 322 14.26 12.81 -15.93
C ASN A 322 13.34 11.82 -15.20
N ALA A 323 12.06 11.79 -15.61
CA ALA A 323 11.02 10.98 -14.98
C ALA A 323 10.44 9.98 -15.99
N GLU A 324 10.57 8.70 -15.68
CA GLU A 324 10.00 7.60 -16.46
C GLU A 324 8.67 7.15 -15.81
N LEU A 325 7.68 6.76 -16.62
CA LEU A 325 6.39 6.25 -16.14
C LEU A 325 6.07 4.92 -16.82
N ILE A 326 5.77 3.89 -16.00
CA ILE A 326 5.28 2.59 -16.45
C ILE A 326 3.85 2.39 -15.89
N VAL A 327 2.92 2.06 -16.77
CA VAL A 327 1.52 1.78 -16.39
C VAL A 327 1.15 0.38 -16.87
N PHE A 328 0.88 -0.52 -15.95
CA PHE A 328 0.37 -1.85 -16.26
C PHE A 328 -1.14 -1.82 -16.50
N ASP A 329 -1.63 -2.58 -17.46
CA ASP A 329 -3.07 -2.59 -17.77
C ASP A 329 -3.86 -3.36 -16.69
N ALA A 330 -5.02 -2.80 -16.30
CA ALA A 330 -6.07 -3.42 -15.49
C ALA A 330 -5.67 -4.02 -14.12
N LEU A 331 -4.41 -3.99 -13.73
CA LEU A 331 -3.98 -4.50 -12.44
C LEU A 331 -4.35 -3.52 -11.31
N THR A 332 -4.38 -4.04 -10.08
CA THR A 332 -4.79 -3.28 -8.89
C THR A 332 -3.60 -2.62 -8.21
N HIS A 333 -3.87 -1.84 -7.17
CA HIS A 333 -2.87 -1.17 -6.36
C HIS A 333 -1.83 -2.16 -5.81
N ALA A 334 -0.54 -1.84 -5.98
CA ALA A 334 0.59 -2.62 -5.46
C ALA A 334 0.59 -4.11 -5.88
N PHE A 335 0.09 -4.44 -7.09
CA PHE A 335 0.01 -5.81 -7.60
C PHE A 335 1.37 -6.54 -7.59
N TRP A 336 2.47 -5.80 -7.65
CA TRP A 336 3.84 -6.34 -7.60
C TRP A 336 4.24 -6.98 -6.27
N TYR A 337 3.36 -6.98 -5.27
CA TYR A 337 3.55 -7.74 -4.02
C TYR A 337 3.30 -9.24 -4.18
N ASP A 338 2.58 -9.66 -5.23
CA ASP A 338 2.25 -11.07 -5.48
C ASP A 338 3.38 -11.80 -6.19
N SER A 339 4.14 -12.61 -5.45
CA SER A 339 5.27 -13.40 -5.96
C SER A 339 4.89 -14.47 -6.99
N LYS A 340 3.60 -14.74 -7.19
CA LYS A 340 3.09 -15.78 -8.10
C LYS A 340 2.62 -15.20 -9.43
N MET A 341 2.44 -13.88 -9.50
CA MET A 341 1.92 -13.19 -10.68
C MET A 341 3.09 -12.82 -11.63
N PRO A 342 3.10 -13.30 -12.88
CA PRO A 342 4.15 -12.95 -13.85
C PRO A 342 4.33 -11.44 -14.03
N GLU A 343 3.25 -10.67 -14.10
CA GLU A 343 3.31 -9.21 -14.21
C GLU A 343 3.94 -8.54 -12.98
N ALA A 344 3.78 -9.13 -11.80
CA ALA A 344 4.43 -8.64 -10.59
C ALA A 344 5.94 -8.88 -10.62
N ILE A 345 6.36 -10.04 -11.12
CA ILE A 345 7.77 -10.36 -11.33
C ILE A 345 8.37 -9.40 -12.37
N GLU A 346 7.68 -9.18 -13.48
CA GLU A 346 8.09 -8.22 -14.52
C GLU A 346 8.25 -6.81 -13.96
N ALA A 347 7.26 -6.32 -13.20
CA ALA A 347 7.32 -5.00 -12.59
C ALA A 347 8.53 -4.85 -11.65
N ASN A 348 8.79 -5.85 -10.79
CA ASN A 348 9.95 -5.84 -9.91
C ASN A 348 11.29 -5.86 -10.68
N HIS A 349 11.38 -6.58 -11.81
CA HIS A 349 12.55 -6.52 -12.69
C HIS A 349 12.74 -5.13 -13.30
N MET A 350 11.68 -4.52 -13.85
CA MET A 350 11.76 -3.16 -14.41
C MET A 350 12.21 -2.12 -13.37
N MET A 351 11.70 -2.22 -12.13
CA MET A 351 12.13 -1.36 -11.01
C MET A 351 13.62 -1.59 -10.70
N ALA A 352 14.04 -2.84 -10.59
CA ALA A 352 15.42 -3.21 -10.29
C ALA A 352 16.40 -2.76 -11.38
N ASP A 353 16.06 -2.96 -12.64
CA ASP A 353 16.87 -2.57 -13.80
C ASP A 353 17.07 -1.05 -13.85
N PHE A 354 16.01 -0.29 -13.56
CA PHE A 354 16.13 1.17 -13.44
C PHE A 354 17.14 1.56 -12.35
N PHE A 355 17.06 0.96 -11.15
CA PHE A 355 17.97 1.27 -10.05
C PHE A 355 19.42 0.91 -10.38
N VAL A 356 19.65 -0.28 -10.94
CA VAL A 356 20.99 -0.71 -11.37
C VAL A 356 21.57 0.25 -12.42
N LYS A 357 20.76 0.67 -13.40
CA LYS A 357 21.15 1.65 -14.43
C LYS A 357 21.55 3.00 -13.82
N GLN A 358 20.86 3.47 -12.80
CA GLN A 358 21.20 4.76 -12.15
C GLN A 358 22.45 4.65 -11.26
N LEU A 359 22.64 3.53 -10.58
CA LEU A 359 23.82 3.26 -9.73
C LEU A 359 25.08 2.85 -10.51
N GLY A 360 24.97 2.61 -11.79
CA GLY A 360 26.08 2.27 -12.70
C GLY A 360 26.65 3.45 -13.47
N LYS A 361 26.14 4.66 -13.24
CA LYS A 361 26.61 5.91 -13.87
C LYS A 361 27.68 6.60 -12.98
#